data_b8a470c98ec8f4433b25135e4595ed72
#
_entry.id   b8a470c98ec8f4433b25135e4595ed72
#
_cell.length_a   1.000
_cell.length_b   1.000
_cell.length_c   1.000
_cell.angle_alpha   90.00
_cell.angle_beta   90.00
_cell.angle_gamma   90.00
#
_symmetry.space_group_name_H-M   'P 1'
#
loop_
_entity.id
_entity.type
_entity.pdbx_description
1 polymer ?
#
loop_
_entity_poly.entity_id
_entity_poly.type
_entity_poly.pdbx_seq_one_letter_code
_entity_poly.pdbx_strand_id
1 'polypeptide(L)'
;MEKTIYIDEKPVRLRSTAALPKRYKAQFRRDYSGDLLKIAKVFRNGNKSAALTSVAFSDLEYLDMDVLYDIVWTMAKSADKNISDPIEWLDAFETFPLQEIMPEIQDLLENSMPQSKKK
;
A
#
# COMPACT_ATOMS: atom_id res chain seq x y z
N MET A 1 1.39 11.21 -7.71
CA MET A 1 2.70 10.62 -7.44
C MET A 1 2.74 9.22 -8.02
N GLU A 2 3.78 8.93 -8.72
CA GLU A 2 3.93 7.62 -9.35
C GLU A 2 5.32 7.09 -9.08
N LYS A 3 5.43 5.77 -8.94
CA LYS A 3 6.68 5.16 -8.60
C LYS A 3 6.70 3.74 -9.13
N THR A 4 7.86 3.28 -9.55
CA THR A 4 8.02 1.89 -9.96
C THR A 4 8.85 1.18 -8.91
N ILE A 5 8.32 0.07 -8.41
CA ILE A 5 9.08 -0.77 -7.48
C ILE A 5 9.21 -2.14 -8.11
N TYR A 6 10.03 -2.97 -7.51
CA TYR A 6 10.23 -4.33 -8.01
C TYR A 6 9.72 -5.32 -6.99
N ILE A 7 8.78 -6.14 -7.42
CA ILE A 7 8.23 -7.20 -6.60
C ILE A 7 8.55 -8.50 -7.33
N ASP A 8 9.26 -9.38 -6.64
CA ASP A 8 9.63 -10.66 -7.24
C ASP A 8 10.37 -10.41 -8.56
N GLU A 9 11.24 -9.40 -8.56
CA GLU A 9 12.06 -9.01 -9.72
C GLU A 9 11.26 -8.52 -10.92
N LYS A 10 9.98 -8.23 -10.72
CA LYS A 10 9.14 -7.69 -11.78
C LYS A 10 8.86 -6.23 -11.49
N PRO A 11 8.94 -5.37 -12.50
CA PRO A 11 8.63 -3.95 -12.30
C PRO A 11 7.13 -3.77 -12.11
N VAL A 12 6.78 -3.02 -11.09
CA VAL A 12 5.38 -2.73 -10.79
C VAL A 12 5.23 -1.24 -10.64
N ARG A 13 4.41 -0.64 -11.50
CA ARG A 13 4.13 0.77 -11.40
C ARG A 13 3.00 1.00 -10.42
N LEU A 14 3.19 1.97 -9.55
CA LEU A 14 2.19 2.32 -8.54
C LEU A 14 1.91 3.80 -8.64
N ARG A 15 0.67 4.18 -8.42
CA ARG A 15 0.28 5.56 -8.56
C ARG A 15 -0.67 5.95 -7.44
N SER A 16 -0.41 7.12 -6.88
CA SER A 16 -1.24 7.68 -5.83
C SER A 16 -1.79 9.01 -6.31
N THR A 17 -3.11 9.10 -6.43
CA THR A 17 -3.78 10.32 -6.86
C THR A 17 -4.98 10.57 -5.97
N ALA A 18 -5.64 11.69 -6.21
CA ALA A 18 -6.83 12.03 -5.43
C ALA A 18 -7.94 11.00 -5.60
N ALA A 19 -7.91 10.25 -6.69
CA ALA A 19 -8.95 9.25 -6.95
C ALA A 19 -8.70 7.94 -6.20
N LEU A 20 -7.55 7.78 -5.58
CA LEU A 20 -7.19 6.52 -4.95
C LEU A 20 -8.21 6.07 -3.89
N PRO A 21 -8.61 6.93 -2.96
CA PRO A 21 -9.58 6.49 -1.96
C PRO A 21 -10.91 6.06 -2.56
N LYS A 22 -11.34 6.78 -3.59
CA LYS A 22 -12.60 6.45 -4.21
C LYS A 22 -12.52 5.14 -4.99
N ARG A 23 -11.40 4.92 -5.68
CA ARG A 23 -11.20 3.68 -6.41
C ARG A 23 -11.15 2.50 -5.45
N TYR A 24 -10.47 2.69 -4.32
CA TYR A 24 -10.37 1.65 -3.32
C TYR A 24 -11.75 1.27 -2.78
N LYS A 25 -12.55 2.26 -2.42
CA LYS A 25 -13.86 1.98 -1.90
C LYS A 25 -14.76 1.33 -2.93
N ALA A 26 -14.66 1.76 -4.18
CA ALA A 26 -15.49 1.19 -5.23
C ALA A 26 -15.16 -0.29 -5.43
N GLN A 27 -13.91 -0.66 -5.28
CA GLN A 27 -13.49 -2.03 -5.52
C GLN A 27 -13.74 -2.93 -4.30
N PHE A 28 -13.41 -2.42 -3.12
CA PHE A 28 -13.39 -3.27 -1.92
C PHE A 28 -14.49 -2.96 -0.93
N ARG A 29 -15.23 -1.88 -1.14
CA ARG A 29 -16.34 -1.49 -0.28
C ARG A 29 -15.90 -1.18 1.14
N ARG A 30 -14.67 -0.75 1.31
CA ARG A 30 -14.14 -0.36 2.59
C ARG A 30 -13.64 1.07 2.52
N ASP A 31 -13.57 1.70 3.68
CA ASP A 31 -13.11 3.08 3.77
C ASP A 31 -11.60 3.13 3.73
N TYR A 32 -11.07 3.77 2.70
CA TYR A 32 -9.63 3.84 2.52
C TYR A 32 -8.95 4.53 3.70
N SER A 33 -9.53 5.63 4.18
CA SER A 33 -8.91 6.38 5.28
C SER A 33 -8.81 5.54 6.54
N GLY A 34 -9.85 4.78 6.84
CA GLY A 34 -9.82 3.92 8.02
C GLY A 34 -8.76 2.84 7.90
N ASP A 35 -8.68 2.22 6.72
CA ASP A 35 -7.68 1.18 6.51
C ASP A 35 -6.28 1.76 6.53
N LEU A 36 -6.11 2.96 5.96
CA LEU A 36 -4.81 3.59 5.95
C LEU A 36 -4.34 3.94 7.35
N LEU A 37 -5.26 4.30 8.24
CA LEU A 37 -4.90 4.59 9.60
C LEU A 37 -4.35 3.36 10.32
N LYS A 38 -4.84 2.19 9.98
CA LYS A 38 -4.29 0.97 10.56
C LYS A 38 -2.83 0.81 10.21
N ILE A 39 -2.49 1.10 8.96
CA ILE A 39 -1.10 1.03 8.54
C ILE A 39 -0.28 2.10 9.23
N ALA A 40 -0.82 3.30 9.35
CA ALA A 40 -0.10 4.39 9.97
C ALA A 40 0.23 4.09 11.42
N LYS A 41 -0.63 3.35 12.10
CA LYS A 41 -0.35 3.00 13.49
C LYS A 41 0.87 2.10 13.59
N VAL A 42 1.02 1.18 12.66
CA VAL A 42 2.19 0.32 12.66
C VAL A 42 3.45 1.17 12.44
N PHE A 43 3.39 2.09 11.49
CA PHE A 43 4.52 2.97 11.24
C PHE A 43 4.87 3.80 12.48
N ARG A 44 3.83 4.29 13.16
CA ARG A 44 4.05 5.15 14.30
C ARG A 44 4.62 4.42 15.50
N ASN A 45 4.19 3.20 15.70
CA ASN A 45 4.66 2.41 16.82
C ASN A 45 6.10 2.02 16.66
N GLY A 46 6.56 1.93 15.43
CA GLY A 46 7.95 1.66 15.21
C GLY A 46 8.73 2.94 15.23
N ASN A 47 10.03 2.80 15.22
CA ASN A 47 10.90 3.94 15.14
C ASN A 47 10.78 4.55 13.76
N LYS A 48 10.55 5.84 13.69
CA LYS A 48 10.31 6.46 12.42
C LYS A 48 11.41 6.26 11.41
N SER A 49 12.63 6.39 11.83
CA SER A 49 13.73 6.34 10.89
C SER A 49 14.00 4.95 10.38
N ALA A 50 13.67 3.95 11.14
CA ALA A 50 13.91 2.57 10.74
C ALA A 50 12.63 1.77 10.85
N ALA A 51 11.51 2.45 10.79
CA ALA A 51 10.25 1.86 11.17
C ALA A 51 9.94 0.57 10.44
N LEU A 52 10.07 0.59 9.14
CA LEU A 52 9.59 -0.54 8.37
C LEU A 52 10.54 -1.71 8.36
N THR A 53 11.82 -1.43 8.54
CA THR A 53 12.77 -2.52 8.60
C THR A 53 12.85 -3.14 9.98
N SER A 54 12.44 -2.38 11.00
CA SER A 54 12.50 -2.87 12.36
C SER A 54 11.15 -3.23 12.93
N VAL A 55 10.10 -3.15 12.14
CA VAL A 55 8.78 -3.56 12.59
C VAL A 55 8.80 -5.05 12.85
N ALA A 56 8.43 -5.43 14.05
CA ALA A 56 8.40 -6.84 14.40
C ALA A 56 7.20 -7.51 13.77
N PHE A 57 7.30 -8.82 13.56
CA PHE A 57 6.16 -9.56 13.07
C PHE A 57 4.96 -9.42 13.99
N SER A 58 5.20 -9.27 15.28
CA SER A 58 4.09 -9.09 16.20
C SER A 58 3.32 -7.81 15.91
N ASP A 59 4.01 -6.77 15.44
CA ASP A 59 3.33 -5.55 15.06
C ASP A 59 2.51 -5.75 13.80
N LEU A 60 3.04 -6.55 12.87
CA LEU A 60 2.31 -6.83 11.65
C LEU A 60 1.08 -7.68 11.89
N GLU A 61 1.06 -8.44 12.98
CA GLU A 61 -0.11 -9.24 13.29
C GLU A 61 -1.35 -8.38 13.55
N TYR A 62 -1.15 -7.15 13.99
CA TYR A 62 -2.29 -6.26 14.21
C TYR A 62 -2.75 -5.60 12.93
N LEU A 63 -2.05 -5.83 11.86
CA LEU A 63 -2.39 -5.25 10.59
C LEU A 63 -3.01 -6.33 9.71
N ASP A 64 -4.18 -6.01 9.17
CA ASP A 64 -4.82 -6.92 8.24
C ASP A 64 -4.01 -6.94 6.96
N MET A 65 -3.42 -8.08 6.65
CA MET A 65 -2.60 -8.19 5.45
C MET A 65 -3.39 -7.90 4.19
N ASP A 66 -4.68 -8.24 4.20
CA ASP A 66 -5.52 -7.94 3.04
C ASP A 66 -5.56 -6.46 2.76
N VAL A 67 -5.52 -5.64 3.80
CA VAL A 67 -5.51 -4.20 3.60
C VAL A 67 -4.30 -3.79 2.79
N LEU A 68 -3.14 -4.34 3.11
CA LEU A 68 -1.93 -4.00 2.39
C LEU A 68 -1.98 -4.48 0.94
N TYR A 69 -2.41 -5.72 0.73
CA TYR A 69 -2.55 -6.23 -0.62
C TYR A 69 -3.49 -5.37 -1.44
N ASP A 70 -4.62 -5.01 -0.84
CA ASP A 70 -5.64 -4.27 -1.56
C ASP A 70 -5.18 -2.86 -1.89
N ILE A 71 -4.47 -2.22 -0.97
CA ILE A 71 -3.97 -0.87 -1.22
C ILE A 71 -2.93 -0.88 -2.33
N VAL A 72 -1.99 -1.83 -2.28
CA VAL A 72 -0.96 -1.92 -3.31
C VAL A 72 -1.60 -2.21 -4.66
N TRP A 73 -2.56 -3.13 -4.68
CA TRP A 73 -3.26 -3.44 -5.94
C TRP A 73 -3.96 -2.20 -6.49
N THR A 74 -4.60 -1.42 -5.61
CA THR A 74 -5.31 -0.23 -6.06
C THR A 74 -4.35 0.78 -6.67
N MET A 75 -3.18 0.92 -6.08
CA MET A 75 -2.17 1.80 -6.65
C MET A 75 -1.67 1.28 -8.00
N ALA A 76 -1.51 -0.03 -8.11
CA ALA A 76 -1.09 -0.62 -9.37
C ALA A 76 -2.17 -0.44 -10.43
N LYS A 77 -3.42 -0.61 -10.06
CA LYS A 77 -4.53 -0.43 -10.98
C LYS A 77 -4.63 1.02 -11.41
N SER A 78 -4.31 1.93 -10.51
CA SER A 78 -4.33 3.35 -10.86
C SER A 78 -3.25 3.68 -11.89
N ALA A 79 -2.15 2.96 -11.86
CA ALA A 79 -1.07 3.18 -12.82
C ALA A 79 -1.31 2.45 -14.13
N ASP A 80 -1.96 1.30 -14.07
CA ASP A 80 -2.17 0.48 -15.26
C ASP A 80 -3.53 -0.19 -15.16
N LYS A 81 -4.49 0.32 -15.89
CA LYS A 81 -5.87 -0.15 -15.79
C LYS A 81 -6.08 -1.53 -16.37
N ASN A 82 -5.07 -2.06 -17.02
CA ASN A 82 -5.20 -3.37 -17.66
C ASN A 82 -4.80 -4.54 -16.76
N ILE A 83 -4.38 -4.28 -15.53
CA ILE A 83 -3.99 -5.39 -14.67
C ILE A 83 -5.21 -6.20 -14.26
N SER A 84 -4.96 -7.44 -13.88
CA SER A 84 -6.02 -8.37 -13.51
C SER A 84 -6.64 -7.99 -12.17
N ASP A 85 -7.69 -8.72 -11.79
CA ASP A 85 -8.29 -8.58 -10.48
C ASP A 85 -7.27 -8.92 -9.41
N PRO A 86 -7.53 -8.52 -8.16
CA PRO A 86 -6.51 -8.65 -7.11
C PRO A 86 -5.91 -10.03 -6.97
N ILE A 87 -6.74 -11.06 -6.92
CA ILE A 87 -6.20 -12.39 -6.71
C ILE A 87 -5.37 -12.85 -7.89
N GLU A 88 -5.87 -12.63 -9.10
CA GLU A 88 -5.12 -13.03 -10.29
C GLU A 88 -3.82 -12.24 -10.41
N TRP A 89 -3.87 -10.97 -10.04
CA TRP A 89 -2.69 -10.15 -10.10
C TRP A 89 -1.62 -10.66 -9.13
N LEU A 90 -2.05 -11.00 -7.91
CA LEU A 90 -1.12 -11.51 -6.91
C LEU A 90 -0.56 -12.86 -7.30
N ASP A 91 -1.35 -13.66 -8.02
CA ASP A 91 -0.88 -14.98 -8.46
C ASP A 91 0.29 -14.88 -9.43
N ALA A 92 0.49 -13.72 -10.04
CA ALA A 92 1.61 -13.54 -10.96
C ALA A 92 2.95 -13.47 -10.24
N PHE A 93 2.93 -13.30 -8.92
CA PHE A 93 4.16 -13.20 -8.14
C PHE A 93 4.35 -14.45 -7.31
N GLU A 94 5.58 -14.95 -7.29
CA GLU A 94 5.91 -16.07 -6.41
C GLU A 94 5.90 -15.65 -4.97
N THR A 95 6.37 -14.45 -4.71
CA THR A 95 6.42 -13.91 -3.37
C THR A 95 5.98 -12.47 -3.39
N PHE A 96 5.46 -12.01 -2.27
CA PHE A 96 5.03 -10.64 -2.14
C PHE A 96 5.56 -10.15 -0.79
N PRO A 97 6.85 -9.84 -0.72
CA PRO A 97 7.51 -9.59 0.57
C PRO A 97 7.13 -8.22 1.12
N LEU A 98 6.14 -8.20 1.98
CA LEU A 98 5.62 -6.95 2.51
C LEU A 98 6.68 -6.13 3.24
N GLN A 99 7.61 -6.81 3.92
CA GLN A 99 8.65 -6.09 4.64
C GLN A 99 9.55 -5.31 3.70
N GLU A 100 9.71 -5.79 2.48
CA GLU A 100 10.51 -5.07 1.50
C GLU A 100 9.69 -4.05 0.74
N ILE A 101 8.41 -4.34 0.56
CA ILE A 101 7.54 -3.46 -0.21
C ILE A 101 7.17 -2.20 0.59
N MET A 102 6.91 -2.36 1.88
CA MET A 102 6.42 -1.26 2.69
C MET A 102 7.33 -0.04 2.68
N PRO A 103 8.65 -0.20 2.86
CA PRO A 103 9.51 0.98 2.80
C PRO A 103 9.49 1.65 1.44
N GLU A 104 9.28 0.86 0.39
CA GLU A 104 9.27 1.42 -0.95
C GLU A 104 8.05 2.27 -1.22
N ILE A 105 6.94 1.95 -0.58
CA ILE A 105 5.70 2.65 -0.86
C ILE A 105 5.30 3.64 0.23
N GLN A 106 6.14 3.84 1.22
CA GLN A 106 5.78 4.71 2.33
C GLN A 106 5.44 6.11 1.86
N ASP A 107 6.21 6.65 0.93
CA ASP A 107 5.94 7.99 0.42
C ASP A 107 4.64 8.04 -0.37
N LEU A 108 4.32 6.96 -1.08
CA LEU A 108 3.05 6.90 -1.79
C LEU A 108 1.89 6.88 -0.80
N LEU A 109 2.05 6.13 0.28
CA LEU A 109 1.00 6.08 1.30
C LEU A 109 0.81 7.44 1.95
N GLU A 110 1.89 8.12 2.26
CA GLU A 110 1.79 9.43 2.86
C GLU A 110 1.14 10.42 1.91
N ASN A 111 1.48 10.32 0.64
CA ASN A 111 0.89 11.20 -0.36
C ASN A 111 -0.60 10.96 -0.52
N SER A 112 -1.06 9.74 -0.25
CA SER A 112 -2.47 9.40 -0.45
C SER A 112 -3.34 9.74 0.76
N MET A 113 -2.74 10.16 1.86
CA MET A 113 -3.53 10.48 3.04
C MET A 113 -4.37 11.72 2.81
N PRO A 114 -5.64 11.66 3.14
CA PRO A 114 -6.52 12.82 2.98
C PRO A 114 -6.31 13.80 4.11
N GLN A 115 -5.26 14.58 4.03
CA GLN A 115 -4.98 15.56 5.07
C GLN A 115 -4.96 16.94 4.46
N SER A 116 -5.29 17.90 5.28
CA SER A 116 -5.22 19.27 4.80
C SER A 116 -3.75 19.64 4.71
N LYS A 117 -3.53 20.45 3.86
CA LYS A 117 -2.21 20.77 3.66
C LYS A 117 -1.85 21.97 4.25
N LYS A 118 -1.66 22.39 4.67
CA LYS A 118 -1.39 23.36 5.05
C LYS A 118 -0.47 23.92 4.66
N LYS A 119 -0.26 24.25 4.16
CA LYS A 119 0.53 24.54 3.81
C LYS A 119 0.76 24.93 3.93
#